data_4d0522ca2655168ce16e17b4280efdd1
#
_entry.id   4d0522ca2655168ce16e17b4280efdd1
#
_cell.length_a   1.000
_cell.length_b   1.000
_cell.length_c   1.000
_cell.angle_alpha   90.00
_cell.angle_beta   90.00
_cell.angle_gamma   90.00
#
_symmetry.space_group_name_H-M   'P 1'
#
loop_
_entity.id
_entity.type
_entity.pdbx_description
1 polymer ?
#
loop_
_entity_poly.entity_id
_entity_poly.type
_entity_poly.pdbx_seq_one_letter_code
_entity_poly.pdbx_strand_id
1 'polypeptide(L)'
;MENNGYSSTYIRRFREEINRILAKADSHDWQSYRDVYLDYLKAPHSKDYLRNKRTIIGALEQFDDFGRMPDGRSRHTLFERGSYHLLCSEFRELIDFYRIYEKKRGKKESTIRGEALNTASFLHQMQQRGAQCLDAIMEEDVLSFFLVEGGSLQRSCSYKKNIAAVFKAGLNWKAAQCRKVLSFLPVLRENRKNIQYLTQDEVRLLREAAEKGEISARNRAILFLLLFTGLRGCDIAGLTFRSIDWKTEQILVTQQKTSVPLELPLSAVVGNAIYDYLESERPDTGCPRLFLTETHPFSPLSTQGIANIVTNICRIAGVRQNPGDRKGTHIFRHNLASSMLEKVYHCM
;
A
#
# COMPACT_ATOMS: atom_id res chain seq x y z
N MET A 1 -4.22 -14.26 23.24
CA MET A 1 -3.58 -14.64 21.95
C MET A 1 -3.82 -16.12 21.62
N GLU A 2 -3.64 -17.04 22.56
CA GLU A 2 -3.87 -18.48 22.32
C GLU A 2 -5.27 -18.76 21.80
N ASN A 3 -6.31 -18.23 22.44
CA ASN A 3 -7.71 -18.38 22.03
C ASN A 3 -8.04 -17.75 20.66
N ASN A 4 -7.16 -16.92 20.12
CA ASN A 4 -7.33 -16.25 18.83
C ASN A 4 -6.47 -16.88 17.73
N GLY A 5 -5.89 -18.06 17.97
CA GLY A 5 -5.18 -18.87 17.00
C GLY A 5 -3.85 -18.32 16.50
N TYR A 6 -3.19 -17.41 17.24
CA TYR A 6 -1.85 -16.96 16.87
C TYR A 6 -0.84 -18.10 17.00
N SER A 7 0.18 -18.11 16.12
CA SER A 7 1.22 -19.16 16.17
C SER A 7 1.98 -19.11 17.48
N SER A 8 2.38 -20.31 17.97
CA SER A 8 3.16 -20.46 19.21
C SER A 8 4.47 -19.63 19.20
N THR A 9 5.13 -19.55 18.05
CA THR A 9 6.33 -18.71 17.87
C THR A 9 6.03 -17.21 18.02
N TYR A 10 4.89 -16.76 17.50
CA TYR A 10 4.48 -15.36 17.64
C TYR A 10 4.14 -15.03 19.09
N ILE A 11 3.36 -15.89 19.75
CA ILE A 11 3.01 -15.77 21.17
C ILE A 11 4.26 -15.74 22.05
N ARG A 12 5.22 -16.64 21.79
CA ARG A 12 6.50 -16.70 22.50
C ARG A 12 7.27 -15.38 22.44
N ARG A 13 7.33 -14.74 21.27
CA ARG A 13 8.01 -13.43 21.12
C ARG A 13 7.39 -12.34 21.97
N PHE A 14 6.07 -12.32 22.09
CA PHE A 14 5.38 -11.38 23.00
C PHE A 14 5.67 -11.70 24.46
N ARG A 15 5.61 -12.96 24.84
CA ARG A 15 5.90 -13.40 26.21
C ARG A 15 7.33 -13.04 26.62
N GLU A 16 8.31 -13.30 25.77
CA GLU A 16 9.71 -12.93 25.99
C GLU A 16 9.87 -11.42 26.19
N GLU A 17 9.18 -10.62 25.38
CA GLU A 17 9.26 -9.16 25.50
C GLU A 17 8.57 -8.63 26.78
N ILE A 18 7.40 -9.14 27.10
CA ILE A 18 6.69 -8.80 28.35
C ILE A 18 7.56 -9.15 29.55
N ASN A 19 8.11 -10.37 29.60
CA ASN A 19 8.99 -10.79 30.70
C ASN A 19 10.24 -9.88 30.81
N ARG A 20 10.81 -9.45 29.67
CA ARG A 20 11.94 -8.51 29.67
C ARG A 20 11.53 -7.15 30.25
N ILE A 21 10.38 -6.63 29.84
CA ILE A 21 9.87 -5.34 30.34
C ILE A 21 9.66 -5.43 31.85
N LEU A 22 8.96 -6.45 32.33
CA LEU A 22 8.68 -6.65 33.74
C LEU A 22 9.95 -6.80 34.58
N ALA A 23 10.92 -7.60 34.09
CA ALA A 23 12.20 -7.81 34.80
C ALA A 23 13.06 -6.55 34.90
N LYS A 24 12.89 -5.58 34.02
CA LYS A 24 13.68 -4.37 33.98
C LYS A 24 12.96 -3.13 34.48
N ALA A 25 11.65 -3.20 34.68
CA ALA A 25 10.80 -2.06 35.03
C ALA A 25 11.34 -1.30 36.28
N ASP A 26 11.74 -2.03 37.30
CA ASP A 26 12.23 -1.42 38.56
C ASP A 26 13.64 -0.79 38.42
N SER A 27 14.42 -1.21 37.42
CA SER A 27 15.80 -0.76 37.22
C SER A 27 15.95 0.29 36.12
N HIS A 28 14.90 0.58 35.39
CA HIS A 28 14.88 1.52 34.27
C HIS A 28 13.75 2.54 34.46
N ASP A 29 14.03 3.81 34.26
CA ASP A 29 13.05 4.89 34.34
C ASP A 29 12.27 5.02 33.01
N TRP A 30 11.56 3.95 32.63
CA TRP A 30 10.71 3.95 31.48
C TRP A 30 9.32 4.53 31.79
N GLN A 31 8.99 5.64 31.16
CA GLN A 31 7.68 6.29 31.30
C GLN A 31 6.69 5.89 30.18
N SER A 32 7.20 5.25 29.13
CA SER A 32 6.40 4.90 27.93
C SER A 32 6.96 3.69 27.19
N TYR A 33 6.14 3.05 26.37
CA TYR A 33 6.59 2.02 25.43
C TYR A 33 7.66 2.53 24.45
N ARG A 34 7.67 3.82 24.17
CA ARG A 34 8.72 4.47 23.39
C ARG A 34 10.09 4.34 24.09
N ASP A 35 10.15 4.57 25.40
CA ASP A 35 11.40 4.47 26.17
C ASP A 35 11.90 3.02 26.18
N VAL A 36 11.01 2.06 26.32
CA VAL A 36 11.32 0.63 26.19
C VAL A 36 11.97 0.30 24.85
N TYR A 37 11.47 0.89 23.75
CA TYR A 37 12.09 0.68 22.45
C TYR A 37 13.41 1.43 22.27
N LEU A 38 13.53 2.65 22.79
CA LEU A 38 14.78 3.43 22.73
C LEU A 38 15.94 2.72 23.43
N ASP A 39 15.65 1.91 24.46
CA ASP A 39 16.65 1.09 25.15
C ASP A 39 17.33 0.09 24.19
N TYR A 40 16.62 -0.45 23.21
CA TYR A 40 17.22 -1.30 22.18
C TYR A 40 18.18 -0.57 21.24
N LEU A 41 18.04 0.74 21.09
CA LEU A 41 18.91 1.53 20.22
C LEU A 41 20.27 1.84 20.87
N LYS A 42 20.42 1.60 22.18
CA LYS A 42 21.68 1.80 22.91
C LYS A 42 22.73 0.75 22.56
N ALA A 43 22.32 -0.38 22.01
CA ALA A 43 23.21 -1.46 21.60
C ALA A 43 23.12 -1.73 20.09
N PRO A 44 24.18 -2.21 19.44
CA PRO A 44 24.15 -2.53 18.02
C PRO A 44 23.27 -3.75 17.76
N HIS A 45 22.24 -3.58 16.94
CA HIS A 45 21.33 -4.64 16.49
C HIS A 45 21.05 -4.56 14.99
N SER A 46 20.69 -5.68 14.38
CA SER A 46 20.28 -5.70 12.97
C SER A 46 18.99 -4.90 12.75
N LYS A 47 18.83 -4.34 11.55
CA LYS A 47 17.61 -3.59 11.17
C LYS A 47 16.34 -4.43 11.32
N ASP A 48 16.42 -5.72 11.01
CA ASP A 48 15.27 -6.63 11.12
C ASP A 48 14.91 -6.95 12.57
N TYR A 49 15.92 -7.10 13.43
CA TYR A 49 15.70 -7.26 14.87
C TYR A 49 14.99 -6.03 15.46
N LEU A 50 15.51 -4.83 15.19
CA LEU A 50 14.90 -3.58 15.66
C LEU A 50 13.48 -3.39 15.09
N ARG A 51 13.25 -3.75 13.84
CA ARG A 51 11.90 -3.72 13.24
C ARG A 51 10.94 -4.64 13.98
N ASN A 52 11.36 -5.86 14.28
CA ASN A 52 10.55 -6.84 15.00
C ASN A 52 10.23 -6.34 16.41
N LYS A 53 11.23 -5.85 17.14
CA LYS A 53 11.02 -5.29 18.49
C LYS A 53 10.06 -4.11 18.49
N ARG A 54 10.24 -3.17 17.56
CA ARG A 54 9.30 -2.06 17.39
C ARG A 54 7.87 -2.52 17.12
N THR A 55 7.69 -3.59 16.36
CA THR A 55 6.37 -4.13 16.06
C THR A 55 5.72 -4.75 17.28
N ILE A 56 6.48 -5.51 18.09
CA ILE A 56 5.98 -6.16 19.30
C ILE A 56 5.62 -5.09 20.34
N ILE A 57 6.56 -4.18 20.64
CA ILE A 57 6.36 -3.13 21.66
C ILE A 57 5.18 -2.21 21.27
N GLY A 58 5.09 -1.84 19.99
CA GLY A 58 3.95 -1.05 19.51
C GLY A 58 2.61 -1.80 19.53
N ALA A 59 2.62 -3.11 19.44
CA ALA A 59 1.41 -3.91 19.62
C ALA A 59 1.02 -4.04 21.10
N LEU A 60 1.99 -4.06 22.02
CA LEU A 60 1.73 -3.98 23.47
C LEU A 60 1.10 -2.64 23.83
N GLU A 61 1.66 -1.51 23.34
CA GLU A 61 1.06 -0.19 23.50
C GLU A 61 -0.40 -0.16 23.03
N GLN A 62 -0.68 -0.68 21.81
CA GLN A 62 -2.04 -0.73 21.27
C GLN A 62 -2.99 -1.61 22.10
N PHE A 63 -2.46 -2.66 22.72
CA PHE A 63 -3.26 -3.51 23.59
C PHE A 63 -3.58 -2.80 24.90
N ASP A 64 -2.62 -2.14 25.52
CA ASP A 64 -2.82 -1.43 26.79
C ASP A 64 -3.73 -0.21 26.61
N ASP A 65 -3.53 0.57 25.53
CA ASP A 65 -4.34 1.77 25.29
C ASP A 65 -5.76 1.47 24.83
N PHE A 66 -5.96 0.40 24.04
CA PHE A 66 -7.23 0.18 23.32
C PHE A 66 -7.78 -1.25 23.42
N GLY A 67 -7.12 -2.17 24.12
CA GLY A 67 -7.48 -3.59 24.17
C GLY A 67 -7.37 -4.31 22.83
N ARG A 68 -6.64 -3.75 21.86
CA ARG A 68 -6.55 -4.28 20.49
C ARG A 68 -5.48 -5.34 20.38
N MET A 69 -5.88 -6.54 19.96
CA MET A 69 -4.93 -7.59 19.59
C MET A 69 -4.17 -7.23 18.30
N PRO A 70 -2.92 -7.72 18.15
CA PRO A 70 -2.12 -7.49 16.94
C PRO A 70 -2.82 -8.04 15.69
N ASP A 71 -3.19 -7.19 14.73
CA ASP A 71 -3.89 -7.57 13.50
C ASP A 71 -3.03 -7.37 12.24
N GLY A 72 -1.78 -6.96 12.40
CA GLY A 72 -0.88 -6.61 11.30
C GLY A 72 -1.27 -5.35 10.51
N ARG A 73 -2.36 -4.69 10.87
CA ARG A 73 -2.95 -3.52 10.19
C ARG A 73 -2.94 -2.27 11.03
N SER A 74 -3.28 -2.41 12.31
CA SER A 74 -3.26 -1.32 13.26
C SER A 74 -1.85 -0.79 13.38
N ARG A 75 -1.69 0.52 13.20
CA ARG A 75 -0.40 1.17 13.30
C ARG A 75 -0.24 1.68 14.72
N HIS A 76 0.82 1.21 15.39
CA HIS A 76 1.21 1.79 16.65
C HIS A 76 1.79 3.20 16.46
N THR A 77 1.70 4.00 17.51
CA THR A 77 2.10 5.41 17.55
C THR A 77 3.43 5.65 18.25
N LEU A 78 4.19 4.60 18.58
CA LEU A 78 5.49 4.68 19.24
C LEU A 78 6.39 5.78 18.67
N PHE A 79 6.35 5.95 17.35
CA PHE A 79 7.09 7.00 16.68
C PHE A 79 6.24 7.64 15.60
N GLU A 80 6.23 8.95 15.62
CA GLU A 80 5.73 9.72 14.52
C GLU A 80 6.54 9.42 13.26
N ARG A 81 5.86 9.06 12.18
CA ARG A 81 6.49 8.68 10.92
C ARG A 81 6.29 9.75 9.87
N GLY A 82 7.34 9.95 9.08
CA GLY A 82 7.33 10.89 7.97
C GLY A 82 7.78 12.29 8.38
N SER A 83 7.96 13.13 7.39
CA SER A 83 8.55 14.47 7.56
C SER A 83 7.59 15.48 8.19
N TYR A 84 6.29 15.19 8.26
CA TYR A 84 5.28 16.15 8.75
C TYR A 84 5.59 16.65 10.18
N HIS A 85 5.97 15.76 11.08
CA HIS A 85 6.25 16.11 12.49
C HIS A 85 7.54 16.91 12.68
N LEU A 86 8.40 16.89 11.67
CA LEU A 86 9.68 17.62 11.65
C LEU A 86 9.55 19.04 11.10
N LEU A 87 8.38 19.40 10.58
CA LEU A 87 8.15 20.68 9.95
C LEU A 87 7.97 21.81 10.99
N CYS A 88 8.36 23.03 10.62
CA CYS A 88 8.00 24.24 11.33
C CYS A 88 6.47 24.46 11.30
N SER A 89 5.96 25.38 12.13
CA SER A 89 4.52 25.63 12.28
C SER A 89 3.84 25.98 10.97
N GLU A 90 4.37 26.91 10.21
CA GLU A 90 3.76 27.37 8.97
C GLU A 90 3.64 26.26 7.91
N PHE A 91 4.66 25.41 7.79
CA PHE A 91 4.63 24.28 6.87
C PHE A 91 3.62 23.21 7.28
N ARG A 92 3.45 22.97 8.60
CA ARG A 92 2.39 22.09 9.10
C ARG A 92 1.00 22.68 8.84
N GLU A 93 0.83 23.97 9.11
CA GLU A 93 -0.44 24.67 8.87
C GLU A 93 -0.90 24.58 7.41
N LEU A 94 0.02 24.71 6.44
CA LEU A 94 -0.31 24.52 5.02
C LEU A 94 -0.86 23.12 4.74
N ILE A 95 -0.21 22.09 5.30
CA ILE A 95 -0.62 20.71 5.08
C ILE A 95 -1.96 20.42 5.77
N ASP A 96 -2.18 20.95 6.97
CA ASP A 96 -3.43 20.77 7.70
C ASP A 96 -4.58 21.52 7.04
N PHE A 97 -4.33 22.76 6.59
CA PHE A 97 -5.27 23.48 5.75
C PHE A 97 -5.67 22.66 4.51
N TYR A 98 -4.68 22.12 3.79
CA TYR A 98 -4.90 21.29 2.61
C TYR A 98 -5.79 20.09 2.92
N ARG A 99 -5.48 19.32 3.99
CA ARG A 99 -6.24 18.15 4.41
C ARG A 99 -7.70 18.47 4.69
N ILE A 100 -7.96 19.54 5.44
CA ILE A 100 -9.31 19.98 5.78
C ILE A 100 -10.05 20.47 4.53
N TYR A 101 -9.41 21.29 3.71
CA TYR A 101 -9.98 21.89 2.50
C TYR A 101 -10.41 20.82 1.49
N GLU A 102 -9.52 19.88 1.16
CA GLU A 102 -9.82 18.84 0.17
C GLU A 102 -10.76 17.75 0.70
N LYS A 103 -10.76 17.48 2.00
CA LYS A 103 -11.73 16.58 2.63
C LYS A 103 -13.16 17.14 2.50
N LYS A 104 -13.35 18.46 2.73
CA LYS A 104 -14.64 19.13 2.52
C LYS A 104 -15.11 19.06 1.06
N ARG A 105 -14.19 19.01 0.11
CA ARG A 105 -14.47 18.87 -1.33
C ARG A 105 -14.72 17.44 -1.78
N GLY A 106 -14.70 16.47 -0.88
CA GLY A 106 -14.95 15.06 -1.19
C GLY A 106 -13.79 14.33 -1.88
N LYS A 107 -12.58 14.88 -1.85
CA LYS A 107 -11.40 14.20 -2.40
C LYS A 107 -11.11 12.92 -1.60
N LYS A 108 -10.70 11.84 -2.28
CA LYS A 108 -10.40 10.55 -1.63
C LYS A 108 -9.28 10.69 -0.60
N GLU A 109 -9.49 10.16 0.59
CA GLU A 109 -8.53 10.21 1.71
C GLU A 109 -7.14 9.67 1.33
N SER A 110 -7.08 8.60 0.52
CA SER A 110 -5.82 8.04 0.02
C SER A 110 -5.04 9.02 -0.85
N THR A 111 -5.73 9.84 -1.65
CA THR A 111 -5.12 10.89 -2.49
C THR A 111 -4.61 12.03 -1.62
N ILE A 112 -5.46 12.55 -0.71
CA ILE A 112 -5.09 13.60 0.25
C ILE A 112 -3.84 13.19 1.02
N ARG A 113 -3.82 11.96 1.53
CA ARG A 113 -2.68 11.43 2.28
C ARG A 113 -1.40 11.36 1.44
N GLY A 114 -1.48 10.88 0.20
CA GLY A 114 -0.31 10.80 -0.70
C GLY A 114 0.26 12.17 -1.05
N GLU A 115 -0.61 13.12 -1.38
CA GLU A 115 -0.23 14.50 -1.69
C GLU A 115 0.38 15.22 -0.47
N ALA A 116 -0.24 15.08 0.71
CA ALA A 116 0.27 15.63 1.96
C ALA A 116 1.65 15.05 2.35
N LEU A 117 1.85 13.74 2.15
CA LEU A 117 3.09 13.06 2.50
C LEU A 117 4.26 13.49 1.61
N ASN A 118 4.01 13.60 0.30
CA ASN A 118 5.01 14.07 -0.66
C ASN A 118 5.35 15.54 -0.41
N THR A 119 4.35 16.38 -0.10
CA THR A 119 4.58 17.80 0.21
C THR A 119 5.31 17.97 1.54
N ALA A 120 5.01 17.15 2.56
CA ALA A 120 5.76 17.19 3.81
C ALA A 120 7.24 16.84 3.62
N SER A 121 7.55 15.86 2.77
CA SER A 121 8.94 15.54 2.42
C SER A 121 9.63 16.66 1.66
N PHE A 122 8.93 17.33 0.76
CA PHE A 122 9.43 18.51 0.04
C PHE A 122 9.73 19.66 1.01
N LEU A 123 8.76 20.06 1.83
CA LEU A 123 8.91 21.16 2.77
C LEU A 123 10.01 20.89 3.81
N HIS A 124 10.13 19.63 4.28
CA HIS A 124 11.20 19.27 5.19
C HIS A 124 12.59 19.46 4.54
N GLN A 125 12.73 19.14 3.26
CA GLN A 125 13.99 19.38 2.55
C GLN A 125 14.26 20.86 2.34
N MET A 126 13.23 21.68 2.09
CA MET A 126 13.36 23.15 2.06
C MET A 126 13.81 23.69 3.42
N GLN A 127 13.22 23.18 4.51
CA GLN A 127 13.58 23.54 5.88
C GLN A 127 15.03 23.17 6.20
N GLN A 128 15.51 22.00 5.77
CA GLN A 128 16.92 21.60 5.95
C GLN A 128 17.91 22.52 5.21
N ARG A 129 17.45 23.25 4.18
CA ARG A 129 18.22 24.25 3.44
C ARG A 129 18.07 25.66 4.01
N GLY A 130 17.36 25.82 5.12
CA GLY A 130 17.24 27.08 5.84
C GLY A 130 15.89 27.78 5.72
N ALA A 131 14.95 27.31 4.88
CA ALA A 131 13.64 27.92 4.76
C ALA A 131 12.77 27.59 5.98
N GLN A 132 12.45 28.59 6.82
CA GLN A 132 11.60 28.45 7.99
C GLN A 132 10.15 28.93 7.76
N CYS A 133 9.86 29.49 6.59
CA CYS A 133 8.55 29.95 6.14
C CYS A 133 8.44 29.81 4.62
N LEU A 134 7.21 29.95 4.07
CA LEU A 134 6.97 29.84 2.63
C LEU A 134 7.66 30.94 1.83
N ASP A 135 7.79 32.14 2.39
CA ASP A 135 8.48 33.26 1.75
C ASP A 135 10.01 33.03 1.63
N ALA A 136 10.59 32.24 2.51
CA ALA A 136 12.02 31.93 2.48
C ALA A 136 12.39 30.82 1.48
N ILE A 137 11.43 30.16 0.85
CA ILE A 137 11.71 29.13 -0.15
C ILE A 137 12.26 29.81 -1.42
N MET A 138 13.43 29.33 -1.88
CA MET A 138 14.11 29.85 -3.05
C MET A 138 13.93 28.92 -4.26
N GLU A 139 13.98 29.51 -5.46
CA GLU A 139 13.82 28.76 -6.71
C GLU A 139 14.88 27.67 -6.89
N GLU A 140 16.12 27.99 -6.57
CA GLU A 140 17.26 27.06 -6.67
C GLU A 140 17.06 25.80 -5.83
N ASP A 141 16.50 25.96 -4.60
CA ASP A 141 16.20 24.85 -3.72
C ASP A 141 15.08 23.97 -4.27
N VAL A 142 14.07 24.57 -4.87
CA VAL A 142 12.97 23.85 -5.52
C VAL A 142 13.48 23.08 -6.74
N LEU A 143 14.29 23.73 -7.59
CA LEU A 143 14.84 23.09 -8.78
C LEU A 143 15.75 21.90 -8.41
N SER A 144 16.65 22.06 -7.44
CA SER A 144 17.54 20.98 -6.99
C SER A 144 16.82 19.84 -6.24
N PHE A 145 15.59 20.06 -5.79
CA PHE A 145 14.75 18.97 -5.29
C PHE A 145 14.28 18.02 -6.41
N PHE A 146 14.05 18.55 -7.61
CA PHE A 146 13.53 17.78 -8.76
C PHE A 146 14.61 17.33 -9.72
N LEU A 147 15.72 18.05 -9.81
CA LEU A 147 16.76 17.84 -10.79
C LEU A 147 18.11 17.60 -10.08
N VAL A 148 18.94 16.71 -10.63
CA VAL A 148 20.36 16.58 -10.26
C VAL A 148 21.23 17.35 -11.26
N GLU A 149 22.48 17.59 -10.89
CA GLU A 149 23.49 18.14 -11.79
C GLU A 149 23.52 17.33 -13.10
N GLY A 150 23.47 18.05 -14.23
CA GLY A 150 23.30 17.42 -15.56
C GLY A 150 21.86 17.30 -16.04
N GLY A 151 20.85 17.82 -15.29
CA GLY A 151 19.45 17.93 -15.72
C GLY A 151 18.65 16.64 -15.71
N SER A 152 19.20 15.54 -15.15
CA SER A 152 18.43 14.30 -14.98
C SER A 152 17.39 14.44 -13.87
N LEU A 153 16.25 13.71 -14.03
CA LEU A 153 15.14 13.77 -13.08
C LEU A 153 15.46 13.00 -11.79
N GLN A 154 15.50 13.69 -10.67
CA GLN A 154 15.57 13.08 -9.35
C GLN A 154 14.18 12.65 -8.84
N ARG A 155 13.14 13.39 -9.22
CA ARG A 155 11.75 13.14 -8.80
C ARG A 155 10.81 13.05 -10.00
N SER A 156 9.77 12.24 -9.88
CA SER A 156 8.80 12.01 -10.95
C SER A 156 7.84 13.18 -11.14
N CYS A 157 7.24 13.28 -12.33
CA CYS A 157 6.14 14.22 -12.59
C CYS A 157 4.95 14.02 -11.65
N SER A 158 4.67 12.78 -11.24
CA SER A 158 3.60 12.51 -10.26
C SER A 158 3.91 13.12 -8.89
N TYR A 159 5.18 13.11 -8.48
CA TYR A 159 5.61 13.76 -7.25
C TYR A 159 5.36 15.27 -7.30
N LYS A 160 5.75 15.92 -8.42
CA LYS A 160 5.47 17.33 -8.67
C LYS A 160 3.97 17.65 -8.64
N LYS A 161 3.14 16.81 -9.30
CA LYS A 161 1.68 16.98 -9.29
C LYS A 161 1.11 16.97 -7.88
N ASN A 162 1.62 16.10 -7.01
CA ASN A 162 1.19 16.03 -5.61
C ASN A 162 1.53 17.30 -4.83
N ILE A 163 2.74 17.81 -4.97
CA ILE A 163 3.15 19.08 -4.35
C ILE A 163 2.30 20.24 -4.90
N ALA A 164 2.17 20.33 -6.22
CA ALA A 164 1.37 21.36 -6.85
C ALA A 164 -0.10 21.36 -6.39
N ALA A 165 -0.68 20.20 -6.11
CA ALA A 165 -2.05 20.08 -5.59
C ALA A 165 -2.21 20.78 -4.23
N VAL A 166 -1.24 20.58 -3.32
CA VAL A 166 -1.25 21.19 -1.99
C VAL A 166 -1.10 22.71 -2.10
N PHE A 167 -0.13 23.20 -2.88
CA PHE A 167 0.07 24.64 -3.04
C PHE A 167 -1.08 25.32 -3.82
N LYS A 168 -1.73 24.64 -4.76
CA LYS A 168 -2.95 25.15 -5.43
C LYS A 168 -4.12 25.31 -4.45
N ALA A 169 -4.32 24.37 -3.55
CA ALA A 169 -5.31 24.52 -2.49
C ALA A 169 -4.91 25.67 -1.55
N GLY A 170 -3.62 25.81 -1.24
CA GLY A 170 -3.04 26.86 -0.42
C GLY A 170 -3.23 28.28 -0.98
N LEU A 171 -3.58 28.43 -2.25
CA LEU A 171 -3.97 29.73 -2.81
C LEU A 171 -5.21 30.34 -2.11
N ASN A 172 -6.03 29.50 -1.47
CA ASN A 172 -7.18 29.95 -0.66
C ASN A 172 -6.80 30.27 0.79
N TRP A 173 -5.52 30.18 1.15
CA TRP A 173 -5.00 30.47 2.50
C TRP A 173 -3.93 31.56 2.47
N LYS A 174 -2.80 31.33 1.81
CA LYS A 174 -1.69 32.27 1.61
C LYS A 174 -1.36 32.38 0.12
N ALA A 175 -2.17 33.17 -0.60
CA ALA A 175 -2.17 33.19 -2.06
C ALA A 175 -0.81 33.60 -2.67
N ALA A 176 -0.18 34.68 -2.15
CA ALA A 176 1.08 35.19 -2.68
C ALA A 176 2.22 34.17 -2.54
N GLN A 177 2.39 33.61 -1.35
CA GLN A 177 3.44 32.65 -1.02
C GLN A 177 3.26 31.36 -1.82
N CYS A 178 2.04 30.84 -1.87
CA CYS A 178 1.76 29.62 -2.63
C CYS A 178 1.96 29.83 -4.14
N ARG A 179 1.60 30.99 -4.68
CA ARG A 179 1.83 31.35 -6.09
C ARG A 179 3.32 31.42 -6.41
N LYS A 180 4.12 32.02 -5.51
CA LYS A 180 5.58 32.05 -5.61
C LYS A 180 6.17 30.66 -5.73
N VAL A 181 5.85 29.75 -4.80
CA VAL A 181 6.38 28.37 -4.84
C VAL A 181 5.90 27.60 -6.08
N LEU A 182 4.65 27.79 -6.50
CA LEU A 182 4.13 27.19 -7.72
C LEU A 182 4.88 27.64 -8.97
N SER A 183 5.34 28.90 -9.04
CA SER A 183 6.11 29.41 -10.19
C SER A 183 7.51 28.79 -10.27
N PHE A 184 8.08 28.33 -9.17
CA PHE A 184 9.39 27.68 -9.11
C PHE A 184 9.35 26.20 -9.52
N LEU A 185 8.16 25.59 -9.61
CA LEU A 185 8.05 24.16 -9.95
C LEU A 185 8.45 23.93 -11.43
N PRO A 186 9.49 23.12 -11.71
CA PRO A 186 10.01 22.95 -13.06
C PRO A 186 9.01 22.27 -14.00
N VAL A 187 9.12 22.54 -15.30
CA VAL A 187 8.42 21.79 -16.34
C VAL A 187 9.14 20.47 -16.55
N LEU A 188 8.54 19.38 -16.03
CA LEU A 188 9.09 18.04 -16.17
C LEU A 188 8.46 17.32 -17.37
N ARG A 189 9.29 16.78 -18.25
CA ARG A 189 8.82 15.93 -19.34
C ARG A 189 8.74 14.45 -18.86
N GLU A 190 7.60 13.83 -19.02
CA GLU A 190 7.46 12.39 -18.79
C GLU A 190 7.83 11.64 -20.06
N ASN A 191 8.87 10.83 -19.99
CA ASN A 191 9.09 9.82 -21.02
C ASN A 191 7.93 8.81 -20.95
N ARG A 192 7.21 8.62 -22.06
CA ARG A 192 6.19 7.58 -22.16
C ARG A 192 6.87 6.23 -21.92
N LYS A 193 6.53 5.58 -20.80
CA LYS A 193 7.00 4.23 -20.51
C LYS A 193 6.17 3.27 -21.36
N ASN A 194 6.84 2.35 -22.04
CA ASN A 194 6.15 1.27 -22.72
C ASN A 194 5.27 0.49 -21.74
N ILE A 195 4.04 0.24 -22.13
CA ILE A 195 3.10 -0.56 -21.34
C ILE A 195 3.58 -2.01 -21.43
N GLN A 196 3.97 -2.59 -20.29
CA GLN A 196 4.29 -4.00 -20.21
C GLN A 196 3.01 -4.80 -20.00
N TYR A 197 2.86 -5.89 -20.73
CA TYR A 197 1.82 -6.89 -20.59
C TYR A 197 2.46 -8.29 -20.57
N LEU A 198 1.70 -9.30 -20.18
CA LEU A 198 2.19 -10.68 -20.16
C LEU A 198 2.27 -11.23 -21.59
N THR A 199 3.31 -11.99 -21.86
CA THR A 199 3.40 -12.79 -23.11
C THR A 199 2.52 -14.04 -22.98
N GLN A 200 2.22 -14.70 -24.11
CA GLN A 200 1.47 -15.95 -24.10
C GLN A 200 2.20 -17.06 -23.31
N ASP A 201 3.51 -17.12 -23.43
CA ASP A 201 4.33 -18.06 -22.65
C ASP A 201 4.28 -17.76 -21.15
N GLU A 202 4.35 -16.49 -20.75
CA GLU A 202 4.21 -16.10 -19.34
C GLU A 202 2.84 -16.50 -18.80
N VAL A 203 1.77 -16.30 -19.56
CA VAL A 203 0.40 -16.72 -19.19
C VAL A 203 0.32 -18.25 -19.06
N ARG A 204 0.95 -18.99 -19.97
CA ARG A 204 1.01 -20.47 -19.92
C ARG A 204 1.72 -20.94 -18.66
N LEU A 205 2.90 -20.40 -18.35
CA LEU A 205 3.66 -20.77 -17.15
C LEU A 205 2.90 -20.49 -15.85
N LEU A 206 2.21 -19.33 -15.78
CA LEU A 206 1.37 -18.97 -14.64
C LEU A 206 0.22 -19.97 -14.44
N ARG A 207 -0.41 -20.41 -15.52
CA ARG A 207 -1.47 -21.42 -15.49
C ARG A 207 -0.96 -22.79 -15.09
N GLU A 208 0.16 -23.23 -15.65
CA GLU A 208 0.80 -24.50 -15.28
C GLU A 208 1.15 -24.55 -13.79
N ALA A 209 1.71 -23.47 -13.22
CA ALA A 209 1.98 -23.40 -11.78
C ALA A 209 0.70 -23.52 -10.94
N ALA A 210 -0.40 -22.93 -11.42
CA ALA A 210 -1.70 -23.02 -10.76
C ALA A 210 -2.31 -24.44 -10.82
N GLU A 211 -2.14 -25.15 -11.95
CA GLU A 211 -2.68 -26.48 -12.20
C GLU A 211 -1.86 -27.59 -11.48
N LYS A 212 -0.54 -27.39 -11.37
CA LYS A 212 0.35 -28.32 -10.65
C LYS A 212 0.20 -28.29 -9.12
N GLY A 213 -0.63 -27.40 -8.57
CA GLY A 213 -0.80 -27.27 -7.12
C GLY A 213 0.38 -26.62 -6.41
N GLU A 214 1.24 -25.92 -7.11
CA GLU A 214 2.40 -25.22 -6.55
C GLU A 214 2.00 -23.95 -5.76
N ILE A 215 0.75 -23.52 -5.92
CA ILE A 215 0.17 -22.37 -5.21
C ILE A 215 -1.13 -22.77 -4.52
N SER A 216 -1.46 -22.10 -3.40
CA SER A 216 -2.69 -22.38 -2.64
C SER A 216 -3.97 -22.13 -3.46
N ALA A 217 -5.08 -22.76 -3.08
CA ALA A 217 -6.37 -22.57 -3.77
C ALA A 217 -6.80 -21.10 -3.74
N ARG A 218 -6.56 -20.38 -2.63
CA ARG A 218 -6.75 -18.92 -2.56
C ARG A 218 -5.97 -18.16 -3.63
N ASN A 219 -4.69 -18.46 -3.75
CA ASN A 219 -3.80 -17.74 -4.67
C ASN A 219 -4.14 -18.09 -6.12
N ARG A 220 -4.58 -19.33 -6.39
CA ARG A 220 -5.11 -19.76 -7.70
C ARG A 220 -6.37 -18.98 -8.09
N ALA A 221 -7.32 -18.84 -7.18
CA ALA A 221 -8.54 -18.08 -7.42
C ALA A 221 -8.23 -16.60 -7.72
N ILE A 222 -7.30 -15.98 -6.98
CA ILE A 222 -6.85 -14.61 -7.22
C ILE A 222 -6.17 -14.48 -8.60
N LEU A 223 -5.30 -15.42 -8.95
CA LEU A 223 -4.62 -15.45 -10.25
C LEU A 223 -5.63 -15.52 -11.41
N PHE A 224 -6.61 -16.41 -11.32
CA PHE A 224 -7.61 -16.58 -12.38
C PHE A 224 -8.56 -15.38 -12.47
N LEU A 225 -8.93 -14.77 -11.36
CA LEU A 225 -9.64 -13.48 -11.39
C LEU A 225 -8.83 -12.41 -12.14
N LEU A 226 -7.54 -12.30 -11.88
CA LEU A 226 -6.69 -11.32 -12.57
C LEU A 226 -6.56 -11.62 -14.06
N LEU A 227 -6.34 -12.88 -14.45
CA LEU A 227 -6.13 -13.31 -15.85
C LEU A 227 -7.39 -13.17 -16.68
N PHE A 228 -8.55 -13.57 -16.15
CA PHE A 228 -9.77 -13.73 -16.95
C PHE A 228 -10.77 -12.58 -16.81
N THR A 229 -10.67 -11.78 -15.72
CA THR A 229 -11.59 -10.64 -15.53
C THR A 229 -10.93 -9.29 -15.68
N GLY A 230 -9.62 -9.22 -15.55
CA GLY A 230 -8.87 -7.96 -15.54
C GLY A 230 -9.25 -7.00 -14.40
N LEU A 231 -9.86 -7.50 -13.33
CA LEU A 231 -10.17 -6.71 -12.14
C LEU A 231 -8.91 -6.08 -11.54
N ARG A 232 -9.05 -4.91 -10.93
CA ARG A 232 -7.94 -4.29 -10.19
C ARG A 232 -7.72 -5.03 -8.88
N GLY A 233 -6.49 -5.07 -8.40
CA GLY A 233 -6.17 -5.69 -7.12
C GLY A 233 -6.99 -5.13 -5.93
N CYS A 234 -7.35 -3.85 -5.95
CA CYS A 234 -8.23 -3.27 -4.93
C CYS A 234 -9.67 -3.80 -5.03
N ASP A 235 -10.17 -4.03 -6.25
CA ASP A 235 -11.51 -4.54 -6.47
C ASP A 235 -11.58 -6.01 -6.03
N ILE A 236 -10.55 -6.83 -6.35
CA ILE A 236 -10.43 -8.22 -5.87
C ILE A 236 -10.35 -8.28 -4.34
N ALA A 237 -9.55 -7.42 -3.70
CA ALA A 237 -9.49 -7.33 -2.24
C ALA A 237 -10.83 -6.92 -1.61
N GLY A 238 -11.65 -6.22 -2.40
CA GLY A 238 -12.98 -5.76 -2.01
C GLY A 238 -14.11 -6.80 -2.16
N LEU A 239 -13.90 -7.88 -2.89
CA LEU A 239 -14.93 -8.89 -3.15
C LEU A 239 -15.51 -9.47 -1.85
N THR A 240 -16.80 -9.70 -1.88
CA THR A 240 -17.57 -10.34 -0.81
C THR A 240 -18.29 -11.57 -1.37
N PHE A 241 -18.89 -12.37 -0.52
CA PHE A 241 -19.76 -13.47 -1.00
C PHE A 241 -20.89 -12.98 -1.90
N ARG A 242 -21.46 -11.79 -1.62
CA ARG A 242 -22.51 -11.18 -2.43
C ARG A 242 -22.02 -10.68 -3.79
N SER A 243 -20.71 -10.59 -3.98
CA SER A 243 -20.13 -10.20 -5.27
C SER A 243 -20.16 -11.33 -6.29
N ILE A 244 -20.42 -12.56 -5.88
CA ILE A 244 -20.50 -13.73 -6.76
C ILE A 244 -21.95 -14.20 -6.83
N ASP A 245 -22.58 -14.00 -7.96
CA ASP A 245 -23.89 -14.56 -8.23
C ASP A 245 -23.72 -15.89 -9.00
N TRP A 246 -23.84 -16.97 -8.24
CA TRP A 246 -23.71 -18.33 -8.79
C TRP A 246 -24.89 -18.75 -9.68
N LYS A 247 -26.06 -18.11 -9.53
CA LYS A 247 -27.25 -18.44 -10.31
C LYS A 247 -27.22 -17.85 -11.70
N THR A 248 -26.78 -16.58 -11.76
CA THR A 248 -26.68 -15.84 -13.03
C THR A 248 -25.28 -15.90 -13.63
N GLU A 249 -24.35 -16.61 -12.98
CA GLU A 249 -22.95 -16.71 -13.38
C GLU A 249 -22.30 -15.35 -13.61
N GLN A 250 -22.43 -14.46 -12.62
CA GLN A 250 -21.93 -13.09 -12.70
C GLN A 250 -21.06 -12.71 -11.50
N ILE A 251 -20.11 -11.81 -11.76
CA ILE A 251 -19.31 -11.11 -10.74
C ILE A 251 -19.79 -9.66 -10.69
N LEU A 252 -20.33 -9.25 -9.56
CA LEU A 252 -20.89 -7.91 -9.32
C LEU A 252 -19.92 -7.10 -8.46
N VAL A 253 -19.36 -6.02 -9.01
CA VAL A 253 -18.33 -5.20 -8.35
C VAL A 253 -18.62 -3.73 -8.53
N THR A 254 -18.62 -2.96 -7.46
CA THR A 254 -18.47 -1.51 -7.55
C THR A 254 -16.98 -1.15 -7.49
N GLN A 255 -16.45 -0.64 -8.60
CA GLN A 255 -15.02 -0.33 -8.71
C GLN A 255 -14.60 0.71 -7.67
N GLN A 256 -13.65 0.39 -6.80
CA GLN A 256 -13.22 1.29 -5.73
C GLN A 256 -12.58 2.60 -6.24
N LYS A 257 -11.93 2.55 -7.40
CA LYS A 257 -11.26 3.74 -7.96
C LYS A 257 -12.21 4.73 -8.63
N THR A 258 -13.23 4.24 -9.33
CA THR A 258 -14.12 5.04 -10.17
C THR A 258 -15.54 5.13 -9.61
N SER A 259 -15.89 4.29 -8.64
CA SER A 259 -17.23 4.13 -8.06
C SER A 259 -18.29 3.71 -9.09
N VAL A 260 -17.86 3.11 -10.23
CA VAL A 260 -18.74 2.62 -11.28
C VAL A 260 -19.08 1.17 -10.99
N PRO A 261 -20.36 0.76 -11.02
CA PRO A 261 -20.75 -0.64 -10.97
C PRO A 261 -20.26 -1.36 -12.23
N LEU A 262 -19.81 -2.59 -12.06
CA LEU A 262 -19.29 -3.46 -13.12
C LEU A 262 -19.85 -4.85 -12.92
N GLU A 263 -20.42 -5.39 -13.98
CA GLU A 263 -20.91 -6.76 -14.09
C GLU A 263 -20.01 -7.52 -15.07
N LEU A 264 -19.49 -8.65 -14.64
CA LEU A 264 -18.60 -9.48 -15.44
C LEU A 264 -19.10 -10.93 -15.42
N PRO A 265 -18.94 -11.68 -16.53
CA PRO A 265 -19.27 -13.11 -16.52
C PRO A 265 -18.36 -13.88 -15.57
N LEU A 266 -18.95 -14.78 -14.80
CA LEU A 266 -18.24 -15.76 -13.98
C LEU A 266 -17.95 -16.98 -14.84
N SER A 267 -16.79 -17.05 -15.46
CA SER A 267 -16.41 -18.24 -16.22
C SER A 267 -16.21 -19.44 -15.29
N ALA A 268 -16.46 -20.65 -15.80
CA ALA A 268 -16.30 -21.89 -15.02
C ALA A 268 -14.92 -22.03 -14.37
N VAL A 269 -13.85 -21.60 -15.07
CA VAL A 269 -12.47 -21.64 -14.53
C VAL A 269 -12.31 -20.76 -13.30
N VAL A 270 -12.89 -19.56 -13.33
CA VAL A 270 -12.84 -18.63 -12.18
C VAL A 270 -13.76 -19.12 -11.06
N GLY A 271 -14.98 -19.54 -11.41
CA GLY A 271 -15.97 -20.03 -10.45
C GLY A 271 -15.46 -21.26 -9.69
N ASN A 272 -14.95 -22.27 -10.39
CA ASN A 272 -14.39 -23.45 -9.78
C ASN A 272 -13.21 -23.13 -8.86
N ALA A 273 -12.31 -22.26 -9.27
CA ALA A 273 -11.17 -21.88 -8.42
C ALA A 273 -11.61 -21.13 -7.15
N ILE A 274 -12.63 -20.28 -7.23
CA ILE A 274 -13.22 -19.62 -6.05
C ILE A 274 -13.89 -20.67 -5.15
N TYR A 275 -14.66 -21.60 -5.73
CA TYR A 275 -15.32 -22.66 -4.99
C TYR A 275 -14.32 -23.54 -4.25
N ASP A 276 -13.28 -24.00 -4.92
CA ASP A 276 -12.22 -24.82 -4.32
C ASP A 276 -11.57 -24.12 -3.11
N TYR A 277 -11.32 -22.80 -3.23
CA TYR A 277 -10.79 -22.02 -2.10
C TYR A 277 -11.78 -21.95 -0.93
N LEU A 278 -13.06 -21.76 -1.22
CA LEU A 278 -14.10 -21.67 -0.18
C LEU A 278 -14.27 -22.98 0.57
N GLU A 279 -14.20 -24.11 -0.11
CA GLU A 279 -14.39 -25.44 0.45
C GLU A 279 -13.14 -25.96 1.19
N SER A 280 -11.94 -25.69 0.64
CA SER A 280 -10.72 -26.36 1.12
C SER A 280 -9.83 -25.53 2.05
N GLU A 281 -9.78 -24.21 1.86
CA GLU A 281 -8.78 -23.37 2.54
C GLU A 281 -9.36 -22.19 3.31
N ARG A 282 -10.54 -21.70 2.92
CA ARG A 282 -11.05 -20.49 3.54
C ARG A 282 -11.53 -20.74 4.97
N PRO A 283 -10.93 -20.06 5.98
CA PRO A 283 -11.38 -20.21 7.36
C PRO A 283 -12.78 -19.61 7.55
N ASP A 284 -13.60 -20.28 8.35
CA ASP A 284 -14.89 -19.75 8.79
C ASP A 284 -14.67 -18.70 9.89
N THR A 285 -14.91 -17.44 9.56
CA THR A 285 -14.65 -16.29 10.46
C THR A 285 -15.82 -15.32 10.56
N GLY A 286 -16.97 -15.65 9.97
CA GLY A 286 -18.09 -14.69 9.86
C GLY A 286 -17.77 -13.42 9.04
N CYS A 287 -16.55 -13.29 8.50
CA CYS A 287 -16.15 -12.14 7.70
C CYS A 287 -16.79 -12.20 6.31
N PRO A 288 -17.49 -11.15 5.84
CA PRO A 288 -18.17 -11.16 4.54
C PRO A 288 -17.21 -11.06 3.35
N ARG A 289 -15.93 -10.76 3.58
CA ARG A 289 -14.91 -10.67 2.51
C ARG A 289 -14.57 -12.04 1.97
N LEU A 290 -14.46 -12.13 0.63
CA LEU A 290 -14.16 -13.39 -0.04
C LEU A 290 -12.76 -13.89 0.33
N PHE A 291 -11.75 -13.03 0.18
CA PHE A 291 -10.34 -13.41 0.39
C PHE A 291 -9.79 -12.94 1.72
N LEU A 292 -9.23 -13.88 2.47
CA LEU A 292 -8.61 -13.67 3.78
C LEU A 292 -7.10 -13.98 3.75
N THR A 293 -6.39 -13.57 4.79
CA THR A 293 -4.99 -13.97 5.03
C THR A 293 -4.93 -15.46 5.41
N GLU A 294 -3.82 -16.15 5.12
CA GLU A 294 -3.61 -17.57 5.48
C GLU A 294 -3.30 -17.78 6.95
N THR A 295 -2.91 -16.72 7.63
CA THR A 295 -2.50 -16.80 9.04
C THR A 295 -3.40 -15.93 9.90
N HIS A 296 -3.55 -16.34 11.16
CA HIS A 296 -4.27 -15.56 12.15
C HIS A 296 -3.64 -14.19 12.43
N PRO A 297 -4.49 -13.21 12.81
CA PRO A 297 -5.95 -13.27 12.70
C PRO A 297 -6.34 -13.23 11.24
N PHE A 298 -7.21 -14.14 10.81
CA PHE A 298 -7.68 -14.24 9.43
C PHE A 298 -8.39 -12.95 9.00
N SER A 299 -7.60 -12.02 8.51
CA SER A 299 -8.09 -10.69 8.14
C SER A 299 -8.37 -10.60 6.64
N PRO A 300 -9.33 -9.76 6.19
CA PRO A 300 -9.52 -9.51 4.76
C PRO A 300 -8.21 -9.13 4.07
N LEU A 301 -7.95 -9.63 2.86
CA LEU A 301 -6.75 -9.23 2.11
C LEU A 301 -6.78 -7.74 1.78
N SER A 302 -5.62 -7.09 1.92
CA SER A 302 -5.43 -5.73 1.44
C SER A 302 -5.02 -5.72 -0.04
N THR A 303 -5.13 -4.57 -0.71
CA THR A 303 -4.59 -4.38 -2.07
C THR A 303 -3.10 -4.73 -2.14
N GLN A 304 -2.33 -4.40 -1.11
CA GLN A 304 -0.91 -4.76 -1.03
C GLN A 304 -0.73 -6.27 -0.85
N GLY A 305 -1.63 -6.92 -0.09
CA GLY A 305 -1.65 -8.39 0.05
C GLY A 305 -1.83 -9.07 -1.31
N ILE A 306 -2.79 -8.61 -2.13
CA ILE A 306 -2.97 -9.10 -3.51
C ILE A 306 -1.69 -8.90 -4.34
N ALA A 307 -1.06 -7.73 -4.27
CA ALA A 307 0.18 -7.46 -5.02
C ALA A 307 1.34 -8.38 -4.58
N ASN A 308 1.47 -8.67 -3.29
CA ASN A 308 2.47 -9.60 -2.76
C ASN A 308 2.22 -11.04 -3.22
N ILE A 309 0.95 -11.48 -3.24
CA ILE A 309 0.54 -12.78 -3.77
C ILE A 309 0.95 -12.90 -5.24
N VAL A 310 0.63 -11.91 -6.07
CA VAL A 310 1.03 -11.90 -7.48
C VAL A 310 2.54 -11.97 -7.66
N THR A 311 3.29 -11.22 -6.87
CA THR A 311 4.76 -11.25 -6.91
C THR A 311 5.29 -12.65 -6.56
N ASN A 312 4.69 -13.31 -5.56
CA ASN A 312 5.06 -14.67 -5.19
C ASN A 312 4.69 -15.70 -6.26
N ILE A 313 3.50 -15.59 -6.87
CA ILE A 313 3.09 -16.47 -7.98
C ILE A 313 4.05 -16.31 -9.16
N CYS A 314 4.41 -15.09 -9.56
CA CYS A 314 5.41 -14.87 -10.60
C CYS A 314 6.77 -15.49 -10.28
N ARG A 315 7.17 -15.48 -9.00
CA ARG A 315 8.42 -16.12 -8.54
C ARG A 315 8.33 -17.65 -8.67
N ILE A 316 7.26 -18.26 -8.25
CA ILE A 316 7.03 -19.71 -8.33
C ILE A 316 7.02 -20.16 -9.80
N ALA A 317 6.28 -19.45 -10.65
CA ALA A 317 6.16 -19.74 -12.08
C ALA A 317 7.42 -19.37 -12.90
N GLY A 318 8.47 -18.83 -12.30
CA GLY A 318 9.68 -18.40 -13.01
C GLY A 318 9.47 -17.20 -13.96
N VAL A 319 8.35 -16.46 -13.82
CA VAL A 319 7.95 -15.35 -14.69
C VAL A 319 8.50 -14.05 -14.15
N ARG A 320 9.09 -13.22 -15.04
CA ARG A 320 9.56 -11.84 -14.73
C ARG A 320 10.52 -11.78 -13.55
N GLN A 321 11.64 -12.49 -13.64
CA GLN A 321 12.64 -12.55 -12.58
C GLN A 321 13.72 -11.47 -12.66
N ASN A 322 13.81 -10.72 -13.79
CA ASN A 322 14.86 -9.72 -13.99
C ASN A 322 14.57 -8.42 -13.20
N PRO A 323 15.64 -7.69 -12.82
CA PRO A 323 15.51 -6.33 -12.30
C PRO A 323 14.79 -5.42 -13.32
N GLY A 324 13.79 -4.67 -12.85
CA GLY A 324 12.99 -3.77 -13.70
C GLY A 324 11.73 -4.40 -14.30
N ASP A 325 11.56 -5.71 -14.24
CA ASP A 325 10.32 -6.36 -14.64
C ASP A 325 9.15 -5.92 -13.77
N ARG A 326 8.05 -5.55 -14.39
CA ARG A 326 6.82 -5.22 -13.66
C ARG A 326 6.08 -6.50 -13.28
N LYS A 327 5.80 -6.65 -11.98
CA LYS A 327 5.11 -7.82 -11.40
C LYS A 327 3.76 -7.47 -10.76
N GLY A 328 3.29 -6.23 -10.90
CA GLY A 328 2.06 -5.79 -10.25
C GLY A 328 0.80 -6.27 -10.97
N THR A 329 -0.35 -6.19 -10.28
CA THR A 329 -1.66 -6.61 -10.80
C THR A 329 -2.07 -5.92 -12.11
N HIS A 330 -1.51 -4.76 -12.42
CA HIS A 330 -1.82 -4.01 -13.64
C HIS A 330 -1.38 -4.72 -14.94
N ILE A 331 -0.34 -5.56 -14.91
CA ILE A 331 0.11 -6.27 -16.12
C ILE A 331 -0.94 -7.25 -16.63
N PHE A 332 -1.68 -7.89 -15.72
CA PHE A 332 -2.77 -8.81 -16.05
C PHE A 332 -3.92 -8.08 -16.76
N ARG A 333 -4.27 -6.89 -16.25
CA ARG A 333 -5.31 -6.07 -16.88
C ARG A 333 -4.88 -5.56 -18.26
N HIS A 334 -3.61 -5.17 -18.41
CA HIS A 334 -3.07 -4.79 -19.72
C HIS A 334 -3.05 -5.97 -20.68
N ASN A 335 -2.68 -7.16 -20.21
CA ASN A 335 -2.72 -8.39 -21.00
C ASN A 335 -4.12 -8.68 -21.53
N LEU A 336 -5.14 -8.67 -20.66
CA LEU A 336 -6.52 -8.93 -21.08
C LEU A 336 -7.02 -7.89 -22.10
N ALA A 337 -6.72 -6.61 -21.88
CA ALA A 337 -7.09 -5.55 -22.81
C ALA A 337 -6.42 -5.72 -24.18
N SER A 338 -5.12 -6.05 -24.21
CA SER A 338 -4.39 -6.31 -25.46
C SER A 338 -4.93 -7.53 -26.19
N SER A 339 -5.19 -8.63 -25.49
CA SER A 339 -5.74 -9.86 -26.08
C SER A 339 -7.16 -9.65 -26.65
N MET A 340 -7.97 -8.80 -26.01
CA MET A 340 -9.30 -8.45 -26.56
C MET A 340 -9.17 -7.62 -27.84
N LEU A 341 -8.24 -6.66 -27.88
CA LEU A 341 -8.03 -5.85 -29.08
C LEU A 341 -7.51 -6.71 -30.24
N GLU A 342 -6.54 -7.60 -30.00
CA GLU A 342 -6.03 -8.52 -31.03
C GLU A 342 -7.15 -9.36 -31.65
N LYS A 343 -8.04 -9.92 -30.82
CA LYS A 343 -9.19 -10.70 -31.32
C LYS A 343 -10.15 -9.88 -32.16
N VAL A 344 -10.40 -8.63 -31.81
CA VAL A 344 -11.27 -7.73 -32.61
C VAL A 344 -10.63 -7.44 -33.97
N TYR A 345 -9.31 -7.16 -34.00
CA TYR A 345 -8.62 -6.89 -35.28
C TYR A 345 -8.52 -8.12 -36.20
N HIS A 346 -8.48 -9.33 -35.66
CA HIS A 346 -8.47 -10.56 -36.50
C HIS A 346 -9.88 -10.97 -36.97
N CYS A 347 -10.94 -10.39 -36.44
CA CYS A 347 -12.32 -10.63 -36.87
C CYS A 347 -12.84 -9.57 -37.85
N MET A 348 -12.08 -8.54 -38.17
CA MET A 348 -12.37 -7.54 -39.19
C MET A 348 -11.55 -7.80 -40.45
#